data_6d07ebb4441389b3778117f69f47cfba
#
_entry.id   6d07ebb4441389b3778117f69f47cfba
#
_cell.length_a   1.000
_cell.length_b   1.000
_cell.length_c   1.000
_cell.angle_alpha   90.00
_cell.angle_beta   90.00
_cell.angle_gamma   90.00
#
_symmetry.space_group_name_H-M   'P 1'
#
loop_
_entity.id
_entity.type
_entity.pdbx_description
1 polymer ?
#
loop_
_entity_poly.entity_id
_entity_poly.type
_entity_poly.pdbx_seq_one_letter_code
_entity_poly.pdbx_strand_id
1 'polypeptide(L)'
;MGQYEDFSKVTQRSLKHALHESKVSLNDEQTTDMMKSYDSLTCFPDIDRTMKSLHTAPDIKAVIFSNGTHSMVSSSINNSPDLSKHAKSFEDVVVVEEVKKYKPHPDVYYHLAKKVGKDTSDSKQMEQVWVVSGNPFDIVGARAVGMNAIWVDRMGIGWQDSMVEGAKGRPTEVVKTLDSVVTSVMSTHSDELTSQWREMHGEREKNPKEVPPSKV
;
A
#
# COMPACT_ATOMS: atom_id res chain seq x y z
N MET A 1 -5.97 7.88 -24.16
CA MET A 1 -7.26 7.51 -24.77
C MET A 1 -8.47 7.94 -23.96
N GLY A 2 -8.41 8.22 -22.67
CA GLY A 2 -9.46 8.85 -21.86
C GLY A 2 -10.74 8.04 -21.61
N GLN A 3 -10.83 6.81 -22.09
CA GLN A 3 -11.97 5.93 -21.83
C GLN A 3 -11.64 4.96 -20.70
N TYR A 4 -12.49 4.93 -19.68
CA TYR A 4 -12.41 3.94 -18.62
C TYR A 4 -13.20 2.68 -19.03
N GLU A 5 -12.58 1.53 -18.83
CA GLU A 5 -13.21 0.21 -18.83
C GLU A 5 -12.93 -0.44 -17.47
N ASP A 6 -13.79 -1.29 -16.96
CA ASP A 6 -13.51 -1.99 -15.71
C ASP A 6 -12.35 -3.00 -15.86
N PHE A 7 -11.70 -3.29 -14.73
CA PHE A 7 -10.49 -4.10 -14.73
C PHE A 7 -10.74 -5.55 -15.19
N SER A 8 -11.92 -6.09 -14.95
CA SER A 8 -12.28 -7.44 -15.42
C SER A 8 -12.26 -7.52 -16.94
N LYS A 9 -12.88 -6.54 -17.62
CA LYS A 9 -12.86 -6.47 -19.10
C LYS A 9 -11.45 -6.22 -19.64
N VAL A 10 -10.68 -5.33 -19.00
CA VAL A 10 -9.28 -5.07 -19.40
C VAL A 10 -8.47 -6.36 -19.30
N THR A 11 -8.57 -7.08 -18.18
CA THR A 11 -7.85 -8.34 -17.95
C THR A 11 -8.26 -9.41 -18.97
N GLN A 12 -9.57 -9.56 -19.24
CA GLN A 12 -10.06 -10.52 -20.23
C GLN A 12 -9.56 -10.21 -21.65
N ARG A 13 -9.57 -8.93 -22.03
CA ARG A 13 -9.07 -8.51 -23.35
C ARG A 13 -7.55 -8.69 -23.45
N SER A 14 -6.81 -8.39 -22.39
CA SER A 14 -5.36 -8.62 -22.33
C SER A 14 -5.02 -10.10 -22.42
N LEU A 15 -5.78 -10.98 -21.75
CA LEU A 15 -5.64 -12.43 -21.85
C LEU A 15 -5.85 -12.88 -23.31
N LYS A 16 -6.95 -12.46 -23.95
CA LYS A 16 -7.22 -12.80 -25.36
C LYS A 16 -6.10 -12.34 -26.29
N HIS A 17 -5.56 -11.14 -26.07
CA HIS A 17 -4.45 -10.62 -26.84
C HIS A 17 -3.18 -11.46 -26.64
N ALA A 18 -2.80 -11.76 -25.42
CA ALA A 18 -1.63 -12.59 -25.11
C ALA A 18 -1.73 -14.00 -25.70
N LEU A 19 -2.92 -14.63 -25.64
CA LEU A 19 -3.18 -15.91 -26.26
C LEU A 19 -2.98 -15.86 -27.78
N HIS A 20 -3.49 -14.81 -28.43
CA HIS A 20 -3.32 -14.61 -29.87
C HIS A 20 -1.84 -14.45 -30.26
N GLU A 21 -1.08 -13.61 -29.53
CA GLU A 21 0.37 -13.44 -29.77
C GLU A 21 1.15 -14.74 -29.56
N SER A 22 0.77 -15.53 -28.55
CA SER A 22 1.39 -16.83 -28.26
C SER A 22 0.92 -17.97 -29.17
N LYS A 23 0.00 -17.67 -30.12
CA LYS A 23 -0.64 -18.66 -31.01
C LYS A 23 -1.31 -19.82 -30.24
N VAL A 24 -1.84 -19.51 -29.06
CA VAL A 24 -2.62 -20.43 -28.21
C VAL A 24 -4.09 -20.09 -28.36
N SER A 25 -4.93 -21.11 -28.54
CA SER A 25 -6.38 -20.96 -28.58
C SER A 25 -7.00 -21.59 -27.35
N LEU A 26 -7.84 -20.84 -26.65
CA LEU A 26 -8.72 -21.34 -25.59
C LEU A 26 -10.17 -21.17 -26.06
N ASN A 27 -11.03 -22.10 -25.69
CA ASN A 27 -12.46 -21.93 -25.86
C ASN A 27 -13.02 -21.00 -24.76
N ASP A 28 -14.30 -20.64 -24.85
CA ASP A 28 -14.92 -19.70 -23.91
C ASP A 28 -14.98 -20.26 -22.47
N GLU A 29 -15.14 -21.55 -22.28
CA GLU A 29 -15.13 -22.21 -20.98
C GLU A 29 -13.74 -22.13 -20.36
N GLN A 30 -12.70 -22.50 -21.08
CA GLN A 30 -11.30 -22.41 -20.63
C GLN A 30 -10.89 -20.97 -20.31
N THR A 31 -11.33 -19.99 -21.13
CA THR A 31 -11.09 -18.57 -20.88
C THR A 31 -11.77 -18.12 -19.59
N THR A 32 -13.00 -18.57 -19.37
CA THR A 32 -13.76 -18.26 -18.15
C THR A 32 -13.10 -18.87 -16.91
N ASP A 33 -12.64 -20.12 -17.00
CA ASP A 33 -11.98 -20.79 -15.88
C ASP A 33 -10.62 -20.15 -15.55
N MET A 34 -9.86 -19.73 -16.58
CA MET A 34 -8.63 -18.98 -16.38
C MET A 34 -8.89 -17.62 -15.70
N MET A 35 -9.97 -16.93 -16.07
CA MET A 35 -10.36 -15.69 -15.39
C MET A 35 -10.77 -15.96 -13.94
N LYS A 36 -11.49 -17.05 -13.65
CA LYS A 36 -11.86 -17.43 -12.26
C LYS A 36 -10.65 -17.78 -11.40
N SER A 37 -9.50 -18.15 -11.98
CA SER A 37 -8.31 -18.46 -11.19
C SER A 37 -7.82 -17.29 -10.36
N TYR A 38 -8.15 -16.05 -10.75
CA TYR A 38 -7.91 -14.85 -9.92
C TYR A 38 -8.65 -14.87 -8.59
N ASP A 39 -9.75 -15.62 -8.49
CA ASP A 39 -10.57 -15.71 -7.27
C ASP A 39 -10.00 -16.69 -6.24
N SER A 40 -8.99 -17.48 -6.60
CA SER A 40 -8.42 -18.55 -5.77
C SER A 40 -6.90 -18.51 -5.64
N LEU A 41 -6.31 -17.33 -5.79
CA LEU A 41 -4.88 -17.15 -5.65
C LEU A 41 -4.43 -17.46 -4.22
N THR A 42 -3.29 -18.16 -4.12
CA THR A 42 -2.63 -18.43 -2.84
C THR A 42 -1.87 -17.21 -2.34
N CYS A 43 -1.75 -17.06 -1.04
CA CYS A 43 -1.02 -16.00 -0.42
C CYS A 43 0.48 -16.34 -0.27
N PHE A 44 1.30 -15.32 -0.13
CA PHE A 44 2.68 -15.49 0.29
C PHE A 44 2.75 -15.99 1.74
N PRO A 45 3.82 -16.73 2.11
CA PRO A 45 3.92 -17.36 3.44
C PRO A 45 3.94 -16.40 4.64
N ASP A 46 4.25 -15.12 4.40
CA ASP A 46 4.33 -14.07 5.43
C ASP A 46 2.97 -13.48 5.82
N ILE A 47 1.90 -13.77 5.08
CA ILE A 47 0.56 -13.21 5.32
C ILE A 47 0.05 -13.54 6.73
N ASP A 48 0.13 -14.79 7.16
CA ASP A 48 -0.39 -15.21 8.47
C ASP A 48 0.26 -14.45 9.63
N ARG A 49 1.57 -14.22 9.55
CA ARG A 49 2.29 -13.47 10.59
C ARG A 49 1.91 -12.00 10.55
N THR A 50 1.83 -11.42 9.37
CA THR A 50 1.41 -10.01 9.19
C THR A 50 0.01 -9.77 9.76
N MET A 51 -0.97 -10.64 9.44
CA MET A 51 -2.33 -10.48 9.93
C MET A 51 -2.42 -10.64 11.46
N LYS A 52 -1.64 -11.54 12.06
CA LYS A 52 -1.52 -11.65 13.51
C LYS A 52 -0.92 -10.39 14.14
N SER A 53 0.10 -9.80 13.52
CA SER A 53 0.71 -8.55 14.00
C SER A 53 -0.27 -7.38 13.93
N LEU A 54 -1.10 -7.28 12.88
CA LEU A 54 -2.16 -6.29 12.77
C LEU A 54 -3.18 -6.40 13.92
N HIS A 55 -3.55 -7.61 14.34
CA HIS A 55 -4.45 -7.79 15.48
C HIS A 55 -3.89 -7.26 16.80
N THR A 56 -2.58 -7.18 16.94
CA THR A 56 -1.91 -6.64 18.13
C THR A 56 -1.59 -5.14 18.03
N ALA A 57 -1.95 -4.51 16.94
CA ALA A 57 -1.71 -3.10 16.64
C ALA A 57 -3.06 -2.36 16.39
N PRO A 58 -3.87 -2.10 17.43
CA PRO A 58 -5.24 -1.59 17.28
C PRO A 58 -5.31 -0.19 16.63
N ASP A 59 -4.23 0.56 16.67
CA ASP A 59 -4.13 1.89 16.05
C ASP A 59 -3.89 1.83 14.54
N ILE A 60 -3.57 0.65 14.00
CA ILE A 60 -3.37 0.44 12.57
C ILE A 60 -4.62 -0.20 11.97
N LYS A 61 -5.24 0.52 11.04
CA LYS A 61 -6.38 0.06 10.26
C LYS A 61 -5.93 -0.38 8.87
N ALA A 62 -6.27 -1.60 8.51
CA ALA A 62 -5.93 -2.15 7.21
C ALA A 62 -7.13 -2.11 6.27
N VAL A 63 -6.90 -1.65 5.04
CA VAL A 63 -7.87 -1.70 3.95
C VAL A 63 -7.22 -2.30 2.71
N ILE A 64 -8.02 -2.94 1.86
CA ILE A 64 -7.53 -3.39 0.55
C ILE A 64 -7.74 -2.27 -0.46
N PHE A 65 -6.67 -1.92 -1.19
CA PHE A 65 -6.71 -0.91 -2.24
C PHE A 65 -6.31 -1.51 -3.59
N SER A 66 -7.26 -1.59 -4.54
CA SER A 66 -7.09 -2.37 -5.77
C SER A 66 -7.58 -1.65 -7.03
N ASN A 67 -6.91 -1.94 -8.17
CA ASN A 67 -7.41 -1.64 -9.51
C ASN A 67 -8.53 -2.59 -9.95
N GLY A 68 -8.68 -3.74 -9.29
CA GLY A 68 -9.73 -4.71 -9.55
C GLY A 68 -11.12 -4.15 -9.28
N THR A 69 -12.15 -4.80 -9.82
CA THR A 69 -13.53 -4.46 -9.47
C THR A 69 -13.83 -4.91 -8.04
N HIS A 70 -14.83 -4.30 -7.41
CA HIS A 70 -15.24 -4.71 -6.07
C HIS A 70 -15.60 -6.21 -6.03
N SER A 71 -16.27 -6.72 -7.06
CA SER A 71 -16.62 -8.13 -7.18
C SER A 71 -15.38 -9.02 -7.22
N MET A 72 -14.37 -8.70 -8.07
CA MET A 72 -13.13 -9.48 -8.18
C MET A 72 -12.39 -9.54 -6.84
N VAL A 73 -12.24 -8.39 -6.19
CA VAL A 73 -11.50 -8.32 -4.91
C VAL A 73 -12.24 -9.06 -3.81
N SER A 74 -13.55 -8.88 -3.71
CA SER A 74 -14.39 -9.60 -2.73
C SER A 74 -14.37 -11.11 -2.95
N SER A 75 -14.44 -11.56 -4.22
CA SER A 75 -14.31 -12.98 -4.56
C SER A 75 -12.95 -13.53 -4.14
N SER A 76 -11.85 -12.81 -4.45
CA SER A 76 -10.51 -13.23 -4.04
C SER A 76 -10.36 -13.34 -2.52
N ILE A 77 -10.91 -12.39 -1.76
CA ILE A 77 -10.85 -12.42 -0.30
C ILE A 77 -11.64 -13.61 0.26
N ASN A 78 -12.84 -13.85 -0.25
CA ASN A 78 -13.75 -14.86 0.29
C ASN A 78 -13.40 -16.29 -0.15
N ASN A 79 -12.86 -16.46 -1.35
CA ASN A 79 -12.61 -17.78 -1.95
C ASN A 79 -11.16 -18.24 -1.82
N SER A 80 -10.20 -17.34 -1.56
CA SER A 80 -8.81 -17.74 -1.30
C SER A 80 -8.73 -18.57 -0.03
N PRO A 81 -8.15 -19.79 -0.08
CA PRO A 81 -8.01 -20.66 1.10
C PRO A 81 -7.20 -19.99 2.22
N ASP A 82 -6.24 -19.14 1.86
CA ASP A 82 -5.32 -18.50 2.79
C ASP A 82 -5.83 -17.17 3.30
N LEU A 83 -6.51 -16.39 2.45
CA LEU A 83 -6.91 -15.02 2.79
C LEU A 83 -8.28 -14.97 3.48
N SER A 84 -9.19 -15.89 3.18
CA SER A 84 -10.57 -15.87 3.70
C SER A 84 -10.63 -15.90 5.24
N LYS A 85 -9.72 -16.61 5.89
CA LYS A 85 -9.59 -16.62 7.37
C LYS A 85 -9.21 -15.27 7.96
N HIS A 86 -8.64 -14.37 7.14
CA HIS A 86 -8.20 -13.03 7.52
C HIS A 86 -9.12 -11.93 6.98
N ALA A 87 -10.21 -12.27 6.30
CA ALA A 87 -11.12 -11.29 5.69
C ALA A 87 -11.58 -10.19 6.67
N LYS A 88 -11.82 -10.56 7.93
CA LYS A 88 -12.23 -9.63 9.00
C LYS A 88 -11.13 -8.68 9.49
N SER A 89 -9.88 -8.88 9.09
CA SER A 89 -8.77 -7.99 9.44
C SER A 89 -8.75 -6.72 8.58
N PHE A 90 -9.53 -6.69 7.51
CA PHE A 90 -9.65 -5.53 6.65
C PHE A 90 -10.95 -4.78 6.96
N GLU A 91 -10.84 -3.48 7.24
CA GLU A 91 -12.01 -2.64 7.53
C GLU A 91 -12.81 -2.32 6.27
N ASP A 92 -12.15 -2.21 5.11
CA ASP A 92 -12.81 -1.87 3.85
C ASP A 92 -12.05 -2.41 2.62
N VAL A 93 -12.75 -2.44 1.50
CA VAL A 93 -12.22 -2.72 0.16
C VAL A 93 -12.40 -1.49 -0.71
N VAL A 94 -11.33 -0.74 -0.90
CA VAL A 94 -11.31 0.48 -1.70
C VAL A 94 -10.88 0.14 -3.13
N VAL A 95 -11.76 0.35 -4.08
CA VAL A 95 -11.51 0.09 -5.50
C VAL A 95 -11.57 1.37 -6.33
N VAL A 96 -10.87 1.35 -7.45
CA VAL A 96 -10.76 2.52 -8.33
C VAL A 96 -11.97 2.75 -9.23
N GLU A 97 -12.94 1.83 -9.26
CA GLU A 97 -14.15 1.91 -10.11
C GLU A 97 -14.94 3.20 -9.88
N GLU A 98 -15.02 3.68 -8.63
CA GLU A 98 -15.73 4.91 -8.29
C GLU A 98 -15.09 6.17 -8.93
N VAL A 99 -13.77 6.14 -9.13
CA VAL A 99 -13.00 7.25 -9.71
C VAL A 99 -12.87 7.13 -11.23
N LYS A 100 -13.10 5.94 -11.77
CA LYS A 100 -12.94 5.61 -13.20
C LYS A 100 -11.54 5.95 -13.75
N LYS A 101 -10.53 5.70 -12.93
CA LYS A 101 -9.11 5.86 -13.25
C LYS A 101 -8.32 4.76 -12.58
N TYR A 102 -7.17 4.39 -13.13
CA TYR A 102 -6.31 3.36 -12.58
C TYR A 102 -5.13 3.96 -11.83
N LYS A 103 -4.60 3.23 -10.85
CA LYS A 103 -3.29 3.51 -10.29
C LYS A 103 -2.24 3.49 -11.43
N PRO A 104 -1.31 4.43 -11.47
CA PRO A 104 -0.93 5.40 -10.44
C PRO A 104 -1.56 6.81 -10.58
N HIS A 105 -2.75 6.99 -11.17
CA HIS A 105 -3.37 8.31 -11.28
C HIS A 105 -3.63 8.92 -9.89
N PRO A 106 -3.27 10.20 -9.62
CA PRO A 106 -3.39 10.82 -8.30
C PRO A 106 -4.78 10.74 -7.66
N ASP A 107 -5.84 10.88 -8.47
CA ASP A 107 -7.22 10.87 -7.97
C ASP A 107 -7.59 9.58 -7.23
N VAL A 108 -6.99 8.43 -7.58
CA VAL A 108 -7.30 7.17 -6.91
C VAL A 108 -6.70 7.12 -5.49
N TYR A 109 -5.57 7.78 -5.27
CA TYR A 109 -4.98 7.90 -3.94
C TYR A 109 -5.72 8.93 -3.08
N TYR A 110 -6.16 10.05 -3.65
CA TYR A 110 -7.05 10.97 -2.95
C TYR A 110 -8.39 10.31 -2.59
N HIS A 111 -8.90 9.45 -3.45
CA HIS A 111 -10.08 8.63 -3.16
C HIS A 111 -9.81 7.69 -1.97
N LEU A 112 -8.68 6.97 -1.96
CA LEU A 112 -8.27 6.14 -0.83
C LEU A 112 -8.24 6.96 0.47
N ALA A 113 -7.56 8.13 0.48
CA ALA A 113 -7.47 8.98 1.66
C ALA A 113 -8.85 9.35 2.21
N LYS A 114 -9.78 9.76 1.35
CA LYS A 114 -11.15 10.09 1.73
C LYS A 114 -11.90 8.90 2.30
N LYS A 115 -11.76 7.72 1.71
CA LYS A 115 -12.39 6.48 2.19
C LYS A 115 -11.91 6.09 3.59
N VAL A 116 -10.66 6.35 3.92
CA VAL A 116 -10.10 6.11 5.26
C VAL A 116 -10.22 7.34 6.19
N GLY A 117 -11.04 8.32 5.82
CA GLY A 117 -11.40 9.46 6.67
C GLY A 117 -10.31 10.53 6.80
N LYS A 118 -9.42 10.67 5.79
CA LYS A 118 -8.35 11.67 5.79
C LYS A 118 -8.70 12.88 4.92
N ASP A 119 -8.35 14.07 5.41
CA ASP A 119 -8.44 15.32 4.63
C ASP A 119 -7.26 15.37 3.64
N THR A 120 -7.60 15.40 2.35
CA THR A 120 -6.61 15.41 1.26
C THR A 120 -5.88 16.74 1.10
N SER A 121 -6.33 17.79 1.77
CA SER A 121 -5.66 19.10 1.82
C SER A 121 -4.67 19.23 2.99
N ASP A 122 -4.73 18.30 3.95
CA ASP A 122 -3.84 18.26 5.12
C ASP A 122 -2.71 17.25 4.88
N SER A 123 -1.49 17.77 4.69
CA SER A 123 -0.30 16.95 4.44
C SER A 123 -0.01 15.96 5.58
N LYS A 124 -0.26 16.35 6.83
CA LYS A 124 -0.03 15.48 8.00
C LYS A 124 -1.01 14.31 8.01
N GLN A 125 -2.25 14.51 7.59
CA GLN A 125 -3.21 13.43 7.46
C GLN A 125 -2.88 12.52 6.27
N MET A 126 -2.37 13.08 5.16
CA MET A 126 -1.91 12.28 4.03
C MET A 126 -0.73 11.37 4.41
N GLU A 127 0.22 11.85 5.21
CA GLU A 127 1.37 11.08 5.72
C GLU A 127 0.95 9.93 6.64
N GLN A 128 -0.23 9.98 7.26
CA GLN A 128 -0.77 8.88 8.07
C GLN A 128 -1.27 7.70 7.22
N VAL A 129 -1.45 7.88 5.92
CA VAL A 129 -1.85 6.81 5.01
C VAL A 129 -0.60 6.12 4.47
N TRP A 130 -0.52 4.81 4.65
CA TRP A 130 0.57 3.98 4.20
C TRP A 130 0.10 3.04 3.09
N VAL A 131 0.71 3.16 1.91
CA VAL A 131 0.48 2.22 0.81
C VAL A 131 1.57 1.15 0.84
N VAL A 132 1.18 -0.10 0.98
CA VAL A 132 2.09 -1.26 1.01
C VAL A 132 1.93 -2.04 -0.28
N SER A 133 2.98 -2.15 -1.07
CA SER A 133 2.90 -2.84 -2.37
C SER A 133 4.23 -3.43 -2.80
N GLY A 134 4.17 -4.51 -3.60
CA GLY A 134 5.30 -5.04 -4.38
C GLY A 134 5.43 -4.38 -5.76
N ASN A 135 4.52 -3.46 -6.15
CA ASN A 135 4.55 -2.80 -7.45
C ASN A 135 5.13 -1.39 -7.35
N PRO A 136 6.20 -1.05 -8.09
CA PRO A 136 6.81 0.28 -8.03
C PRO A 136 5.84 1.42 -8.32
N PHE A 137 4.94 1.27 -9.30
CA PHE A 137 3.98 2.31 -9.66
C PHE A 137 3.00 2.68 -8.53
N ASP A 138 2.65 1.73 -7.66
CA ASP A 138 1.83 2.00 -6.47
C ASP A 138 2.56 2.91 -5.49
N ILE A 139 3.84 2.65 -5.29
CA ILE A 139 4.72 3.41 -4.40
C ILE A 139 4.87 4.85 -4.91
N VAL A 140 5.23 5.00 -6.19
CA VAL A 140 5.41 6.32 -6.81
C VAL A 140 4.10 7.12 -6.77
N GLY A 141 2.96 6.47 -7.09
CA GLY A 141 1.66 7.13 -7.05
C GLY A 141 1.26 7.62 -5.66
N ALA A 142 1.48 6.81 -4.61
CA ALA A 142 1.22 7.18 -3.23
C ALA A 142 2.13 8.34 -2.77
N ARG A 143 3.43 8.23 -3.03
CA ARG A 143 4.41 9.26 -2.67
C ARG A 143 4.15 10.59 -3.38
N ALA A 144 3.69 10.56 -4.62
CA ALA A 144 3.37 11.77 -5.40
C ALA A 144 2.28 12.62 -4.75
N VAL A 145 1.34 12.01 -4.03
CA VAL A 145 0.25 12.72 -3.33
C VAL A 145 0.52 12.97 -1.84
N GLY A 146 1.72 12.65 -1.35
CA GLY A 146 2.13 12.92 0.04
C GLY A 146 1.82 11.78 1.02
N MET A 147 1.38 10.62 0.55
CA MET A 147 1.24 9.43 1.39
C MET A 147 2.61 8.80 1.69
N ASN A 148 2.70 8.06 2.79
CA ASN A 148 3.80 7.16 3.02
C ASN A 148 3.63 5.87 2.20
N ALA A 149 4.74 5.22 1.87
CA ALA A 149 4.70 4.00 1.09
C ALA A 149 5.82 3.03 1.47
N ILE A 150 5.46 1.76 1.64
CA ILE A 150 6.40 0.66 1.88
C ILE A 150 6.46 -0.22 0.64
N TRP A 151 7.65 -0.35 0.07
CA TRP A 151 7.88 -1.29 -1.01
C TRP A 151 8.32 -2.64 -0.46
N VAL A 152 7.59 -3.70 -0.86
CA VAL A 152 7.90 -5.08 -0.47
C VAL A 152 8.81 -5.69 -1.52
N ASP A 153 10.11 -5.61 -1.30
CA ASP A 153 11.16 -6.13 -2.19
C ASP A 153 11.43 -7.63 -1.92
N ARG A 154 10.52 -8.49 -2.32
CA ARG A 154 10.64 -9.94 -2.13
C ARG A 154 11.83 -10.55 -2.86
N MET A 155 12.25 -9.93 -3.97
CA MET A 155 13.37 -10.39 -4.79
C MET A 155 14.72 -9.92 -4.25
N GLY A 156 14.76 -8.93 -3.37
CA GLY A 156 16.00 -8.35 -2.83
C GLY A 156 16.84 -7.61 -3.87
N ILE A 157 16.20 -7.07 -4.92
CA ILE A 157 16.90 -6.39 -6.02
C ILE A 157 17.13 -4.91 -5.76
N GLY A 158 16.54 -4.35 -4.71
CA GLY A 158 16.58 -2.93 -4.40
C GLY A 158 15.65 -2.09 -5.29
N TRP A 159 15.42 -0.84 -4.88
CA TRP A 159 14.58 0.10 -5.62
C TRP A 159 15.25 0.52 -6.93
N GLN A 160 14.59 0.26 -8.05
CA GLN A 160 15.13 0.50 -9.39
C GLN A 160 14.30 1.51 -10.21
N ASP A 161 13.07 1.85 -9.77
CA ASP A 161 12.27 2.84 -10.49
C ASP A 161 12.95 4.22 -10.43
N SER A 162 13.09 4.83 -11.58
CA SER A 162 13.72 6.15 -11.76
C SER A 162 12.87 7.11 -12.60
N MET A 163 11.59 6.79 -12.79
CA MET A 163 10.70 7.61 -13.61
C MET A 163 10.32 8.92 -12.92
N VAL A 164 10.40 8.98 -11.60
CA VAL A 164 10.20 10.20 -10.81
C VAL A 164 11.44 10.45 -9.96
N GLU A 165 12.05 11.61 -10.13
CA GLU A 165 13.24 12.00 -9.39
C GLU A 165 12.94 12.45 -7.95
N GLY A 166 13.95 12.35 -7.08
CA GLY A 166 13.90 12.84 -5.71
C GLY A 166 13.10 11.94 -4.74
N ALA A 167 12.77 12.49 -3.58
CA ALA A 167 12.13 11.73 -2.49
C ALA A 167 10.73 11.22 -2.83
N LYS A 168 10.00 11.92 -3.69
CA LYS A 168 8.65 11.50 -4.13
C LYS A 168 8.67 10.32 -5.10
N GLY A 169 9.80 10.03 -5.74
CA GLY A 169 10.00 8.86 -6.59
C GLY A 169 10.51 7.63 -5.84
N ARG A 170 10.62 7.68 -4.50
CA ARG A 170 11.18 6.59 -3.70
C ARG A 170 10.21 6.16 -2.60
N PRO A 171 10.23 4.87 -2.19
CA PRO A 171 9.48 4.42 -1.03
C PRO A 171 9.94 5.15 0.24
N THR A 172 9.05 5.29 1.22
CA THR A 172 9.39 5.73 2.57
C THR A 172 10.28 4.69 3.22
N GLU A 173 9.95 3.41 2.99
CA GLU A 173 10.69 2.27 3.53
C GLU A 173 10.66 1.10 2.55
N VAL A 174 11.67 0.23 2.64
CA VAL A 174 11.78 -1.01 1.87
C VAL A 174 11.86 -2.18 2.83
N VAL A 175 10.98 -3.15 2.67
CA VAL A 175 10.98 -4.39 3.45
C VAL A 175 11.08 -5.60 2.52
N LYS A 176 11.61 -6.71 3.00
CA LYS A 176 11.69 -7.95 2.21
C LYS A 176 10.42 -8.78 2.28
N THR A 177 9.68 -8.66 3.39
CA THR A 177 8.49 -9.45 3.69
C THR A 177 7.46 -8.59 4.39
N LEU A 178 6.18 -8.97 4.31
CA LEU A 178 5.08 -8.21 4.91
C LEU A 178 5.08 -8.23 6.44
N ASP A 179 5.69 -9.23 7.07
CA ASP A 179 5.74 -9.32 8.54
C ASP A 179 6.53 -8.20 9.22
N SER A 180 7.35 -7.46 8.47
CA SER A 180 8.04 -6.26 8.98
C SER A 180 7.19 -4.99 8.91
N VAL A 181 6.11 -4.96 8.12
CA VAL A 181 5.34 -3.74 7.82
C VAL A 181 4.74 -3.10 9.06
N VAL A 182 4.11 -3.90 9.93
CA VAL A 182 3.44 -3.37 11.14
C VAL A 182 4.46 -2.68 12.06
N THR A 183 5.61 -3.31 12.26
CA THR A 183 6.70 -2.73 13.08
C THR A 183 7.24 -1.44 12.45
N SER A 184 7.41 -1.40 11.15
CA SER A 184 7.87 -0.21 10.42
C SER A 184 6.91 0.98 10.59
N VAL A 185 5.62 0.75 10.40
CA VAL A 185 4.60 1.80 10.58
C VAL A 185 4.58 2.31 12.03
N MET A 186 4.64 1.41 13.02
CA MET A 186 4.63 1.78 14.43
C MET A 186 5.88 2.57 14.84
N SER A 187 7.07 2.19 14.36
CA SER A 187 8.32 2.91 14.69
C SER A 187 8.31 4.33 14.14
N THR A 188 7.90 4.51 12.90
CA THR A 188 7.78 5.84 12.30
C THR A 188 6.80 6.73 13.08
N HIS A 189 5.66 6.19 13.49
CA HIS A 189 4.70 6.94 14.28
C HIS A 189 5.24 7.33 15.67
N SER A 190 6.00 6.46 16.31
CA SER A 190 6.65 6.75 17.60
C SER A 190 7.71 7.84 17.48
N ASP A 191 8.47 7.84 16.39
CA ASP A 191 9.49 8.87 16.12
C ASP A 191 8.83 10.24 15.84
N GLU A 192 7.72 10.26 15.12
CA GLU A 192 6.92 11.48 14.90
C GLU A 192 6.37 12.05 16.22
N LEU A 193 5.78 11.21 17.08
CA LEU A 193 5.29 11.63 18.39
C LEU A 193 6.42 12.17 19.26
N THR A 194 7.57 11.52 19.24
CA THR A 194 8.76 11.95 19.98
C THR A 194 9.29 13.29 19.44
N SER A 195 9.31 13.47 18.13
CA SER A 195 9.71 14.74 17.49
C SER A 195 8.74 15.87 17.85
N GLN A 196 7.43 15.64 17.74
CA GLN A 196 6.39 16.61 18.13
C GLN A 196 6.49 16.99 19.60
N TRP A 197 6.76 16.01 20.48
CA TRP A 197 6.95 16.27 21.90
C TRP A 197 8.15 17.17 22.16
N ARG A 198 9.28 16.96 21.47
CA ARG A 198 10.48 17.81 21.55
C ARG A 198 10.22 19.24 21.04
N GLU A 199 9.50 19.37 19.93
CA GLU A 199 9.11 20.68 19.39
C GLU A 199 8.21 21.47 20.39
N MET A 200 7.22 20.81 21.00
CA MET A 200 6.30 21.43 21.96
C MET A 200 6.94 21.81 23.28
N HIS A 201 7.91 21.03 23.75
CA HIS A 201 8.49 21.21 25.08
C HIS A 201 9.86 21.87 25.06
N GLY A 202 10.38 22.21 23.87
CA GLY A 202 11.64 22.88 23.62
C GLY A 202 12.78 22.20 24.38
N GLU A 203 13.68 21.52 23.71
CA GLU A 203 14.93 21.14 24.34
C GLU A 203 15.62 22.44 24.77
N ARG A 204 15.55 22.80 26.06
CA ARG A 204 16.54 23.72 26.63
C ARG A 204 17.85 22.97 26.49
N GLU A 205 18.61 23.29 25.45
CA GLU A 205 20.02 22.95 25.40
C GLU A 205 20.64 23.41 26.71
N LYS A 206 20.92 22.48 27.61
CA LYS A 206 21.83 22.73 28.71
C LYS A 206 23.18 22.94 28.08
N ASN A 207 23.53 24.22 27.89
CA ASN A 207 24.86 24.63 27.49
C ASN A 207 25.86 24.06 28.53
N PRO A 208 26.80 23.17 28.17
CA PRO A 208 27.72 22.53 29.12
C PRO A 208 28.87 23.45 29.58
N LYS A 209 28.75 24.77 29.40
CA LYS A 209 29.85 25.72 29.68
C LYS A 209 29.47 26.75 30.73
N GLU A 210 28.95 26.37 31.88
CA GLU A 210 29.04 27.17 33.08
C GLU A 210 29.35 26.29 34.28
N VAL A 211 30.63 25.95 34.42
CA VAL A 211 31.19 25.50 35.71
C VAL A 211 31.49 26.79 36.48
N PRO A 212 30.83 27.09 37.60
CA PRO A 212 31.18 28.25 38.42
C PRO A 212 32.58 28.03 39.02
N PRO A 213 33.38 29.08 39.12
CA PRO A 213 34.74 28.94 39.70
C PRO A 213 34.64 28.56 41.17
N SER A 214 35.40 27.53 41.56
CA SER A 214 35.60 27.11 42.93
C SER A 214 36.19 28.25 43.74
N LYS A 215 35.49 28.72 44.79
CA LYS A 215 36.08 29.56 45.81
C LYS A 215 37.00 28.75 46.70
N VAL A 216 38.25 29.16 46.66
CA VAL A 216 39.27 28.83 47.68
C VAL A 216 38.99 29.61 48.96
#